data_285c4ba480b90e50885a6b5f845741ab
#
_entry.id   285c4ba480b90e50885a6b5f845741ab
#
_cell.length_a   1.000
_cell.length_b   1.000
_cell.length_c   1.000
_cell.angle_alpha   90.00
_cell.angle_beta   90.00
_cell.angle_gamma   90.00
#
_symmetry.space_group_name_H-M   'P 1'
#
loop_
_entity.id
_entity.type
_entity.pdbx_description
1 polymer ?
#
loop_
_entity_poly.entity_id
_entity_poly.type
_entity_poly.pdbx_seq_one_letter_code
_entity_poly.pdbx_strand_id
1 'polypeptide(L)'
;MRRRVLQVVSCFLLCAQWSVAQELLTVKDAIAIALENNYDIKLFQNNLKIAQENVTPGNAGMLPTVTGNFTQNNSVSNSNQTQISGEVRSLDNAKNNSLNYGVSVGWTIFDGLGMFSRYETLKELQKQGEVELQRSVVTRVSDVISTYYTIVEQQNLLSALDSSIRISEERLRTAENRFSIGKASRLEVLNVQVNLNTDESNRIKQENVVKNLKITLNNLLARELQADFQVVKDVNIDETLKLGDLIESAKANNPDLILITINRRLAELEEKTIKANRYPTVRLNGGYNFSESESSLGFVAQSKSRGLTYGVTASLNIFDGFNQRRNERIAKLRIDKADLQINQTNLQIESEIAQAYNVYKTNLALVQLEEKNEQIARQNLNITLEKYKIGTLSAVEFRDAQENFINAVSRFNSAKTQAKLSETLLMELIGKIEL
;
A
#
# COMPACT_ATOMS: atom_id res chain seq x y z
N MET A 1 6.38 -21.71 62.59
CA MET A 1 5.29 -21.84 61.61
C MET A 1 5.29 -20.77 60.50
N ARG A 2 5.64 -19.51 60.71
CA ARG A 2 5.63 -18.45 59.68
C ARG A 2 6.63 -18.62 58.49
N ARG A 3 7.77 -19.27 58.65
CA ARG A 3 8.75 -19.52 57.58
C ARG A 3 8.37 -20.61 56.56
N ARG A 4 7.55 -21.57 56.96
CA ARG A 4 7.10 -22.65 56.04
C ARG A 4 5.89 -22.22 55.16
N VAL A 5 5.07 -21.26 55.62
CA VAL A 5 3.97 -20.70 54.83
C VAL A 5 4.48 -19.76 53.72
N LEU A 6 5.57 -19.02 53.96
CA LEU A 6 6.19 -18.18 52.93
C LEU A 6 6.85 -18.98 51.77
N GLN A 7 7.39 -20.16 52.06
CA GLN A 7 7.97 -21.02 51.01
C GLN A 7 6.91 -21.72 50.14
N VAL A 8 5.75 -22.04 50.69
CA VAL A 8 4.64 -22.64 49.91
C VAL A 8 3.96 -21.60 49.03
N VAL A 9 3.84 -20.36 49.50
CA VAL A 9 3.29 -19.23 48.65
C VAL A 9 4.26 -18.83 47.57
N SER A 10 5.58 -18.90 47.82
CA SER A 10 6.61 -18.62 46.79
C SER A 10 6.65 -19.70 45.68
N CYS A 11 6.40 -20.98 46.01
CA CYS A 11 6.30 -22.05 45.01
C CYS A 11 5.01 -21.98 44.15
N PHE A 12 3.91 -21.47 44.70
CA PHE A 12 2.66 -21.33 43.93
C PHE A 12 2.67 -20.16 42.96
N LEU A 13 3.49 -19.12 43.21
CA LEU A 13 3.68 -17.96 42.32
C LEU A 13 4.65 -18.25 41.16
N LEU A 14 5.46 -19.29 41.22
CA LEU A 14 6.40 -19.68 40.15
C LEU A 14 5.81 -20.69 39.15
N CYS A 15 4.61 -21.22 39.40
CA CYS A 15 3.91 -22.16 38.51
C CYS A 15 2.84 -21.51 37.65
N ALA A 16 2.72 -20.16 37.62
CA ALA A 16 2.05 -19.46 36.54
C ALA A 16 2.97 -19.48 35.29
N GLN A 17 3.33 -20.70 34.84
CA GLN A 17 3.79 -20.84 33.45
C GLN A 17 2.64 -20.35 32.56
N TRP A 18 2.90 -19.28 31.89
CA TRP A 18 2.08 -18.81 30.79
C TRP A 18 1.98 -19.97 29.81
N SER A 19 0.90 -20.75 29.89
CA SER A 19 0.46 -21.49 28.74
C SER A 19 0.18 -20.41 27.68
N VAL A 20 1.13 -20.17 26.81
CA VAL A 20 0.88 -19.48 25.56
C VAL A 20 -0.09 -20.40 24.81
N ALA A 21 -1.38 -20.26 25.10
CA ALA A 21 -2.39 -20.85 24.25
C ALA A 21 -2.09 -20.28 22.86
N GLN A 22 -1.76 -21.14 21.90
CA GLN A 22 -1.56 -20.71 20.52
C GLN A 22 -2.79 -19.92 20.10
N GLU A 23 -2.60 -18.66 19.77
CA GLU A 23 -3.65 -17.76 19.35
C GLU A 23 -4.35 -18.35 18.12
N LEU A 24 -5.65 -18.59 18.21
CA LEU A 24 -6.44 -18.97 17.04
C LEU A 24 -6.81 -17.68 16.28
N LEU A 25 -6.13 -17.44 15.19
CA LEU A 25 -6.33 -16.28 14.34
C LEU A 25 -7.38 -16.59 13.26
N THR A 26 -8.51 -15.88 13.27
CA THR A 26 -9.47 -15.93 12.15
C THR A 26 -9.08 -14.94 11.05
N VAL A 27 -9.61 -15.12 9.84
CA VAL A 27 -9.37 -14.16 8.76
C VAL A 27 -9.92 -12.77 9.11
N LYS A 28 -11.05 -12.69 9.83
CA LYS A 28 -11.62 -11.43 10.30
C LYS A 28 -10.72 -10.72 11.30
N ASP A 29 -10.16 -11.45 12.26
CA ASP A 29 -9.21 -10.89 13.24
C ASP A 29 -7.93 -10.40 12.53
N ALA A 30 -7.40 -11.18 11.59
CA ALA A 30 -6.23 -10.78 10.80
C ALA A 30 -6.48 -9.47 10.04
N ILE A 31 -7.64 -9.33 9.40
CA ILE A 31 -8.01 -8.10 8.70
C ILE A 31 -8.16 -6.94 9.69
N ALA A 32 -8.83 -7.13 10.82
CA ALA A 32 -8.98 -6.09 11.84
C ALA A 32 -7.61 -5.58 12.34
N ILE A 33 -6.69 -6.49 12.64
CA ILE A 33 -5.33 -6.14 13.06
C ILE A 33 -4.59 -5.39 11.94
N ALA A 34 -4.70 -5.82 10.68
CA ALA A 34 -4.06 -5.16 9.56
C ALA A 34 -4.60 -3.73 9.36
N LEU A 35 -5.91 -3.54 9.43
CA LEU A 35 -6.54 -2.21 9.29
C LEU A 35 -6.06 -1.24 10.36
N GLU A 36 -5.80 -1.71 11.57
CA GLU A 36 -5.32 -0.90 12.69
C GLU A 36 -3.82 -0.64 12.62
N ASN A 37 -3.01 -1.63 12.25
CA ASN A 37 -1.59 -1.61 12.47
C ASN A 37 -0.74 -1.47 11.21
N ASN A 38 -1.22 -1.88 10.03
CA ASN A 38 -0.43 -1.92 8.80
C ASN A 38 0.18 -0.55 8.48
N TYR A 39 1.48 -0.53 8.21
CA TYR A 39 2.22 0.71 7.97
C TYR A 39 1.83 1.40 6.66
N ASP A 40 1.50 0.65 5.60
CA ASP A 40 1.08 1.26 4.33
C ASP A 40 -0.24 2.01 4.50
N ILE A 41 -1.22 1.42 5.20
CA ILE A 41 -2.47 2.10 5.53
C ILE A 41 -2.21 3.38 6.34
N LYS A 42 -1.34 3.32 7.36
CA LYS A 42 -0.96 4.49 8.17
C LYS A 42 -0.24 5.57 7.35
N LEU A 43 0.59 5.18 6.39
CA LEU A 43 1.25 6.12 5.46
C LEU A 43 0.21 6.84 4.60
N PHE A 44 -0.76 6.13 3.99
CA PHE A 44 -1.82 6.77 3.21
C PHE A 44 -2.76 7.61 4.07
N GLN A 45 -3.05 7.22 5.32
CA GLN A 45 -3.78 8.07 6.27
C GLN A 45 -3.04 9.40 6.54
N ASN A 46 -1.71 9.36 6.70
CA ASN A 46 -0.92 10.58 6.87
C ASN A 46 -0.88 11.42 5.59
N ASN A 47 -0.79 10.80 4.40
CA ASN A 47 -0.87 11.52 3.13
C ASN A 47 -2.22 12.24 2.98
N LEU A 48 -3.32 11.58 3.36
CA LEU A 48 -4.64 12.21 3.39
C LEU A 48 -4.67 13.40 4.35
N LYS A 49 -4.13 13.29 5.56
CA LYS A 49 -4.05 14.41 6.50
C LYS A 49 -3.25 15.58 5.92
N ILE A 50 -2.13 15.31 5.25
CA ILE A 50 -1.34 16.33 4.57
C ILE A 50 -2.18 17.03 3.47
N ALA A 51 -2.93 16.26 2.70
CA ALA A 51 -3.83 16.83 1.68
C ALA A 51 -4.94 17.68 2.32
N GLN A 52 -5.51 17.25 3.44
CA GLN A 52 -6.50 17.99 4.21
C GLN A 52 -5.94 19.33 4.76
N GLU A 53 -4.74 19.31 5.35
CA GLU A 53 -4.07 20.54 5.85
C GLU A 53 -3.73 21.51 4.69
N ASN A 54 -3.54 21.02 3.49
CA ASN A 54 -3.31 21.87 2.32
C ASN A 54 -4.58 22.58 1.82
N VAL A 55 -5.80 22.19 2.20
CA VAL A 55 -7.06 22.81 1.78
C VAL A 55 -7.32 24.07 2.58
N THR A 56 -6.54 25.09 2.34
CA THR A 56 -6.69 26.38 3.03
C THR A 56 -6.80 27.55 2.03
N PRO A 57 -7.55 28.60 2.38
CA PRO A 57 -7.58 29.81 1.58
C PRO A 57 -6.19 30.45 1.41
N GLY A 58 -5.30 30.30 2.42
CA GLY A 58 -3.92 30.77 2.35
C GLY A 58 -3.12 30.11 1.26
N ASN A 59 -3.17 28.75 1.19
CA ASN A 59 -2.49 27.95 0.16
C ASN A 59 -3.08 28.23 -1.26
N ALA A 60 -4.36 28.55 -1.35
CA ALA A 60 -4.99 28.99 -2.61
C ALA A 60 -4.59 30.42 -3.04
N GLY A 61 -3.88 31.16 -2.19
CA GLY A 61 -3.47 32.55 -2.47
C GLY A 61 -4.54 33.61 -2.24
N MET A 62 -5.57 33.31 -1.44
CA MET A 62 -6.68 34.24 -1.13
C MET A 62 -6.38 35.16 0.05
N LEU A 63 -5.42 34.80 0.90
CA LEU A 63 -5.11 35.56 2.10
C LEU A 63 -3.90 36.49 1.89
N PRO A 64 -3.82 37.59 2.65
CA PRO A 64 -2.65 38.47 2.64
C PRO A 64 -1.42 37.75 3.22
N THR A 65 -0.24 38.14 2.75
CA THR A 65 1.05 37.77 3.33
C THR A 65 1.66 38.97 4.04
N VAL A 66 2.19 38.74 5.25
CA VAL A 66 2.90 39.75 6.03
C VAL A 66 4.35 39.30 6.15
N THR A 67 5.29 40.15 5.73
CA THR A 67 6.72 39.84 5.74
C THR A 67 7.51 40.91 6.50
N GLY A 68 8.41 40.50 7.36
CA GLY A 68 9.42 41.35 7.95
C GLY A 68 10.68 41.32 7.09
N ASN A 69 11.18 42.46 6.70
CA ASN A 69 12.36 42.60 5.87
C ASN A 69 13.47 43.33 6.67
N PHE A 70 14.69 42.83 6.56
CA PHE A 70 15.89 43.49 7.07
C PHE A 70 17.00 43.34 6.03
N THR A 71 17.53 44.47 5.58
CA THR A 71 18.59 44.46 4.57
C THR A 71 19.62 45.48 4.95
N GLN A 72 20.88 45.08 5.12
CA GLN A 72 22.01 45.94 5.31
C GLN A 72 23.01 45.73 4.17
N ASN A 73 23.29 46.81 3.46
CA ASN A 73 24.26 46.81 2.39
C ASN A 73 25.41 47.76 2.73
N ASN A 74 26.61 47.26 2.63
CA ASN A 74 27.83 48.06 2.80
C ASN A 74 28.65 47.92 1.52
N SER A 75 29.00 49.05 0.91
CA SER A 75 29.86 49.07 -0.27
C SER A 75 31.01 50.03 -0.12
N VAL A 76 32.16 49.65 -0.64
CA VAL A 76 33.35 50.47 -0.76
C VAL A 76 33.72 50.51 -2.24
N SER A 77 33.79 51.72 -2.82
CA SER A 77 34.09 51.87 -4.25
C SER A 77 34.93 53.13 -4.50
N ASN A 78 35.75 53.12 -5.51
CA ASN A 78 36.35 54.33 -6.04
C ASN A 78 35.34 55.01 -6.96
N SER A 79 35.03 56.25 -6.71
CA SER A 79 33.95 56.93 -7.44
C SER A 79 34.42 58.34 -7.87
N ASN A 80 34.19 58.63 -9.16
CA ASN A 80 34.36 59.96 -9.76
C ASN A 80 33.00 60.48 -10.14
N GLN A 81 32.61 61.62 -9.60
CA GLN A 81 31.33 62.29 -9.92
C GLN A 81 31.58 63.67 -10.51
N THR A 82 31.08 63.89 -11.69
CA THR A 82 31.06 65.24 -12.29
C THR A 82 29.71 65.86 -12.01
N GLN A 83 29.66 66.96 -11.30
CA GLN A 83 28.45 67.68 -10.98
C GLN A 83 27.95 68.45 -12.21
N ILE A 84 26.69 68.89 -12.21
CA ILE A 84 26.08 69.70 -13.26
C ILE A 84 26.85 71.01 -13.47
N SER A 85 27.50 71.55 -12.39
CA SER A 85 28.38 72.72 -12.43
C SER A 85 29.71 72.48 -13.15
N GLY A 86 30.05 71.22 -13.55
CA GLY A 86 31.35 70.84 -14.12
C GLY A 86 32.41 70.48 -13.05
N GLU A 87 32.13 70.63 -11.80
CA GLU A 87 33.06 70.24 -10.71
C GLU A 87 33.20 68.69 -10.65
N VAL A 88 34.45 68.19 -10.67
CA VAL A 88 34.73 66.77 -10.55
C VAL A 88 35.14 66.46 -9.10
N ARG A 89 34.38 65.59 -8.44
CA ARG A 89 34.71 65.04 -7.14
C ARG A 89 35.16 63.59 -7.32
N SER A 90 36.36 63.32 -6.90
CA SER A 90 36.96 61.98 -6.89
C SER A 90 37.17 61.55 -5.46
N LEU A 91 36.72 60.35 -5.09
CA LEU A 91 36.97 59.78 -3.77
C LEU A 91 37.29 58.28 -3.93
N ASP A 92 38.53 57.93 -3.48
CA ASP A 92 38.91 56.51 -3.37
C ASP A 92 38.40 55.95 -2.05
N ASN A 93 37.96 54.67 -2.13
CA ASN A 93 37.38 53.96 -1.01
C ASN A 93 36.11 54.65 -0.42
N ALA A 94 35.30 55.29 -1.24
CA ALA A 94 34.01 55.85 -0.85
C ALA A 94 33.13 54.79 -0.20
N LYS A 95 32.73 54.97 1.01
CA LYS A 95 31.86 54.07 1.78
C LYS A 95 30.41 54.48 1.60
N ASN A 96 29.58 53.51 1.21
CA ASN A 96 28.13 53.67 1.17
C ASN A 96 27.50 52.55 1.97
N ASN A 97 26.83 52.89 3.04
CA ASN A 97 26.14 51.98 3.93
C ASN A 97 24.63 52.26 3.83
N SER A 98 23.82 51.22 3.68
CA SER A 98 22.38 51.38 3.76
C SER A 98 21.77 50.29 4.62
N LEU A 99 20.86 50.67 5.49
CA LEU A 99 20.10 49.82 6.36
C LEU A 99 18.62 50.06 6.07
N ASN A 100 17.92 49.00 5.62
CA ASN A 100 16.48 49.03 5.37
C ASN A 100 15.82 47.91 6.19
N TYR A 101 14.85 48.25 7.00
CA TYR A 101 14.06 47.25 7.73
C TYR A 101 12.62 47.75 7.87
N GLY A 102 11.69 46.76 7.98
CA GLY A 102 10.29 47.10 8.07
C GLY A 102 9.38 45.87 7.94
N VAL A 103 8.10 46.16 7.93
CA VAL A 103 7.04 45.16 7.70
C VAL A 103 6.26 45.53 6.46
N SER A 104 6.06 44.54 5.59
CA SER A 104 5.26 44.70 4.38
C SER A 104 4.10 43.70 4.33
N VAL A 105 2.97 44.13 3.77
CA VAL A 105 1.76 43.35 3.53
C VAL A 105 1.51 43.34 2.04
N GLY A 106 1.30 42.14 1.50
CA GLY A 106 0.88 41.95 0.13
C GLY A 106 -0.39 41.09 0.07
N TRP A 107 -1.40 41.57 -0.64
CA TRP A 107 -2.66 40.83 -0.79
C TRP A 107 -3.17 40.89 -2.23
N THR A 108 -3.26 39.70 -2.85
CA THR A 108 -3.91 39.58 -4.15
C THR A 108 -5.41 39.50 -3.95
N ILE A 109 -6.15 40.54 -4.33
CA ILE A 109 -7.60 40.60 -4.15
C ILE A 109 -8.36 40.08 -5.39
N PHE A 110 -7.69 40.07 -6.55
CA PHE A 110 -8.25 39.55 -7.80
C PHE A 110 -7.12 39.05 -8.70
N ASP A 111 -7.31 37.87 -9.27
CA ASP A 111 -6.37 37.20 -10.20
C ASP A 111 -7.12 36.50 -11.35
N GLY A 112 -8.22 37.08 -11.80
CA GLY A 112 -9.07 36.45 -12.81
C GLY A 112 -9.84 35.24 -12.32
N LEU A 113 -10.10 35.12 -11.02
CA LEU A 113 -10.72 33.99 -10.33
C LEU A 113 -9.82 32.74 -10.27
N GLY A 114 -8.54 32.84 -10.59
CA GLY A 114 -7.58 31.73 -10.50
C GLY A 114 -7.44 31.15 -9.08
N MET A 115 -7.50 32.03 -8.04
CA MET A 115 -7.45 31.59 -6.65
C MET A 115 -8.59 30.64 -6.27
N PHE A 116 -9.79 30.82 -6.83
CA PHE A 116 -10.92 29.91 -6.59
C PHE A 116 -10.71 28.57 -7.29
N SER A 117 -10.17 28.58 -8.51
CA SER A 117 -9.82 27.34 -9.22
C SER A 117 -8.73 26.56 -8.46
N ARG A 118 -7.72 27.26 -7.90
CA ARG A 118 -6.69 26.63 -7.05
C ARG A 118 -7.28 26.05 -5.77
N TYR A 119 -8.23 26.75 -5.13
CA TYR A 119 -8.89 26.21 -3.95
C TYR A 119 -9.70 24.95 -4.26
N GLU A 120 -10.43 24.92 -5.37
CA GLU A 120 -11.12 23.70 -5.84
C GLU A 120 -10.12 22.58 -6.21
N THR A 121 -8.96 22.92 -6.78
CA THR A 121 -7.88 21.94 -7.02
C THR A 121 -7.41 21.30 -5.72
N LEU A 122 -7.22 22.05 -4.65
CA LEU A 122 -6.82 21.51 -3.34
C LEU A 122 -7.86 20.55 -2.78
N LYS A 123 -9.17 20.85 -2.96
CA LYS A 123 -10.25 19.94 -2.57
C LYS A 123 -10.27 18.66 -3.39
N GLU A 124 -10.04 18.74 -4.70
CA GLU A 124 -9.96 17.53 -5.54
C GLU A 124 -8.73 16.68 -5.19
N LEU A 125 -7.58 17.30 -4.82
CA LEU A 125 -6.41 16.60 -4.33
C LEU A 125 -6.66 15.92 -2.97
N GLN A 126 -7.49 16.51 -2.10
CA GLN A 126 -7.95 15.84 -0.88
C GLN A 126 -8.78 14.59 -1.22
N LYS A 127 -9.76 14.72 -2.13
CA LYS A 127 -10.56 13.55 -2.59
C LYS A 127 -9.68 12.46 -3.21
N GLN A 128 -8.65 12.86 -3.97
CA GLN A 128 -7.66 11.91 -4.49
C GLN A 128 -7.00 11.14 -3.35
N GLY A 129 -6.56 11.82 -2.29
CA GLY A 129 -5.98 11.18 -1.11
C GLY A 129 -6.94 10.24 -0.38
N GLU A 130 -8.25 10.57 -0.34
CA GLU A 130 -9.29 9.70 0.23
C GLU A 130 -9.42 8.39 -0.56
N VAL A 131 -9.44 8.47 -1.89
CA VAL A 131 -9.56 7.30 -2.77
C VAL A 131 -8.26 6.48 -2.78
N GLU A 132 -7.09 7.11 -2.72
CA GLU A 132 -5.80 6.42 -2.58
C GLU A 132 -5.71 5.63 -1.27
N LEU A 133 -6.22 6.19 -0.16
CA LEU A 133 -6.34 5.46 1.10
C LEU A 133 -7.30 4.27 0.94
N GLN A 134 -8.47 4.46 0.34
CA GLN A 134 -9.42 3.36 0.08
C GLN A 134 -8.77 2.25 -0.75
N ARG A 135 -8.06 2.59 -1.83
CA ARG A 135 -7.31 1.64 -2.66
C ARG A 135 -6.29 0.86 -1.85
N SER A 136 -5.50 1.56 -1.02
CA SER A 136 -4.51 0.92 -0.15
C SER A 136 -5.15 -0.06 0.82
N VAL A 137 -6.29 0.31 1.43
CA VAL A 137 -7.04 -0.57 2.33
C VAL A 137 -7.50 -1.83 1.60
N VAL A 138 -8.15 -1.69 0.44
CA VAL A 138 -8.65 -2.81 -0.36
C VAL A 138 -7.50 -3.76 -0.73
N THR A 139 -6.40 -3.24 -1.25
CA THR A 139 -5.24 -4.07 -1.64
C THR A 139 -4.61 -4.76 -0.43
N ARG A 140 -4.40 -4.06 0.70
CA ARG A 140 -3.80 -4.70 1.90
C ARG A 140 -4.71 -5.77 2.50
N VAL A 141 -6.02 -5.57 2.50
CA VAL A 141 -6.98 -6.60 2.93
C VAL A 141 -6.93 -7.82 2.00
N SER A 142 -6.85 -7.61 0.68
CA SER A 142 -6.66 -8.68 -0.31
C SER A 142 -5.38 -9.48 -0.06
N ASP A 143 -4.24 -8.80 0.22
CA ASP A 143 -2.97 -9.44 0.56
C ASP A 143 -3.06 -10.29 1.83
N VAL A 144 -3.74 -9.79 2.88
CA VAL A 144 -3.97 -10.52 4.14
C VAL A 144 -4.79 -11.78 3.88
N ILE A 145 -5.92 -11.66 3.16
CA ILE A 145 -6.79 -12.80 2.83
C ILE A 145 -6.00 -13.83 2.02
N SER A 146 -5.27 -13.40 1.01
CA SER A 146 -4.49 -14.28 0.13
C SER A 146 -3.40 -15.03 0.90
N THR A 147 -2.65 -14.32 1.74
CA THR A 147 -1.61 -14.94 2.57
C THR A 147 -2.21 -15.89 3.61
N TYR A 148 -3.34 -15.51 4.23
CA TYR A 148 -4.03 -16.33 5.21
C TYR A 148 -4.48 -17.67 4.61
N TYR A 149 -5.17 -17.66 3.47
CA TYR A 149 -5.64 -18.88 2.84
C TYR A 149 -4.51 -19.72 2.23
N THR A 150 -3.41 -19.10 1.83
CA THR A 150 -2.18 -19.82 1.47
C THR A 150 -1.60 -20.55 2.69
N ILE A 151 -1.63 -19.96 3.89
CA ILE A 151 -1.23 -20.66 5.13
C ILE A 151 -2.16 -21.85 5.38
N VAL A 152 -3.47 -21.70 5.22
CA VAL A 152 -4.45 -22.79 5.37
C VAL A 152 -4.11 -23.96 4.44
N GLU A 153 -3.86 -23.69 3.16
CA GLU A 153 -3.45 -24.68 2.16
C GLU A 153 -2.20 -25.46 2.62
N GLN A 154 -1.14 -24.71 2.97
CA GLN A 154 0.13 -25.32 3.32
C GLN A 154 0.11 -26.06 4.67
N GLN A 155 -0.74 -25.66 5.63
CA GLN A 155 -0.99 -26.41 6.86
C GLN A 155 -1.79 -27.68 6.62
N ASN A 156 -2.74 -27.67 5.68
CA ASN A 156 -3.49 -28.87 5.31
C ASN A 156 -2.55 -29.89 4.64
N LEU A 157 -1.64 -29.45 3.78
CA LEU A 157 -0.61 -30.30 3.19
C LEU A 157 0.32 -30.87 4.26
N LEU A 158 0.78 -30.07 5.22
CA LEU A 158 1.59 -30.53 6.33
C LEU A 158 0.86 -31.61 7.15
N SER A 159 -0.43 -31.43 7.42
CA SER A 159 -1.25 -32.43 8.13
C SER A 159 -1.39 -33.76 7.34
N ALA A 160 -1.43 -33.67 6.00
CA ALA A 160 -1.43 -34.86 5.14
C ALA A 160 -0.09 -35.59 5.17
N LEU A 161 1.04 -34.85 5.16
CA LEU A 161 2.37 -35.42 5.29
C LEU A 161 2.57 -36.09 6.67
N ASP A 162 2.11 -35.47 7.76
CA ASP A 162 2.15 -36.10 9.10
C ASP A 162 1.36 -37.42 9.12
N SER A 163 0.24 -37.48 8.43
CA SER A 163 -0.57 -38.69 8.29
C SER A 163 0.16 -39.77 7.46
N SER A 164 0.83 -39.33 6.38
CA SER A 164 1.63 -40.20 5.51
C SER A 164 2.83 -40.82 6.28
N ILE A 165 3.51 -40.03 7.08
CA ILE A 165 4.64 -40.52 7.92
C ILE A 165 4.17 -41.60 8.87
N ARG A 166 3.04 -41.43 9.58
CA ARG A 166 2.49 -42.47 10.46
C ARG A 166 2.23 -43.79 9.73
N ILE A 167 1.74 -43.71 8.49
CA ILE A 167 1.52 -44.90 7.63
C ILE A 167 2.88 -45.49 7.24
N SER A 168 3.89 -44.70 6.92
CA SER A 168 5.23 -45.17 6.57
C SER A 168 5.96 -45.83 7.76
N GLU A 169 5.75 -45.32 8.96
CA GLU A 169 6.26 -45.96 10.23
C GLU A 169 5.60 -47.32 10.47
N GLU A 170 4.27 -47.42 10.30
CA GLU A 170 3.54 -48.70 10.42
C GLU A 170 4.03 -49.72 9.40
N ARG A 171 4.29 -49.24 8.18
CA ARG A 171 4.84 -50.07 7.09
C ARG A 171 6.25 -50.56 7.39
N LEU A 172 7.12 -49.69 7.95
CA LEU A 172 8.48 -50.12 8.37
C LEU A 172 8.40 -51.22 9.41
N ARG A 173 7.58 -51.07 10.45
CA ARG A 173 7.35 -52.07 11.47
C ARG A 173 6.84 -53.40 10.87
N THR A 174 5.95 -53.35 9.90
CA THR A 174 5.44 -54.51 9.19
C THR A 174 6.55 -55.19 8.37
N ALA A 175 7.40 -54.46 7.67
CA ALA A 175 8.52 -54.99 6.90
C ALA A 175 9.57 -55.66 7.80
N GLU A 176 9.90 -55.03 8.96
CA GLU A 176 10.82 -55.61 9.96
C GLU A 176 10.29 -56.92 10.57
N ASN A 177 9.01 -56.97 10.93
CA ASN A 177 8.36 -58.16 11.45
C ASN A 177 8.38 -59.31 10.37
N ARG A 178 8.10 -58.97 9.11
CA ARG A 178 8.15 -59.98 8.02
C ARG A 178 9.58 -60.47 7.77
N PHE A 179 10.57 -59.58 7.86
CA PHE A 179 11.98 -59.96 7.75
C PHE A 179 12.40 -60.89 8.90
N SER A 180 12.01 -60.59 10.13
CA SER A 180 12.39 -61.42 11.32
C SER A 180 11.85 -62.85 11.25
N ILE A 181 10.70 -63.03 10.57
CA ILE A 181 10.12 -64.39 10.38
C ILE A 181 10.46 -65.01 8.98
N GLY A 182 11.42 -64.40 8.26
CA GLY A 182 11.92 -64.91 6.99
C GLY A 182 11.00 -64.73 5.80
N LYS A 183 9.94 -63.87 5.88
CA LYS A 183 8.96 -63.60 4.84
C LYS A 183 9.23 -62.33 3.99
N ALA A 184 10.27 -61.55 4.34
CA ALA A 184 10.73 -60.41 3.60
C ALA A 184 12.25 -60.38 3.46
N SER A 185 12.80 -59.66 2.48
CA SER A 185 14.24 -59.49 2.31
C SER A 185 14.75 -58.30 3.13
N ARG A 186 16.03 -58.28 3.49
CA ARG A 186 16.70 -57.10 4.09
C ARG A 186 16.58 -55.87 3.14
N LEU A 187 16.61 -56.07 1.85
CA LEU A 187 16.45 -55.00 0.85
C LEU A 187 15.08 -54.31 0.97
N GLU A 188 14.00 -55.08 1.21
CA GLU A 188 12.67 -54.50 1.43
C GLU A 188 12.64 -53.57 2.62
N VAL A 189 13.22 -53.98 3.76
CA VAL A 189 13.32 -53.14 4.98
C VAL A 189 14.10 -51.85 4.70
N LEU A 190 15.25 -51.91 4.01
CA LEU A 190 16.07 -50.77 3.70
C LEU A 190 15.33 -49.78 2.74
N ASN A 191 14.61 -50.31 1.75
CA ASN A 191 13.82 -49.49 0.86
C ASN A 191 12.68 -48.73 1.59
N VAL A 192 12.01 -49.43 2.52
CA VAL A 192 10.96 -48.78 3.33
C VAL A 192 11.54 -47.70 4.24
N GLN A 193 12.74 -47.96 4.82
CA GLN A 193 13.44 -46.97 5.66
C GLN A 193 13.81 -45.71 4.85
N VAL A 194 14.34 -45.85 3.62
CA VAL A 194 14.65 -44.73 2.73
C VAL A 194 13.38 -43.91 2.38
N ASN A 195 12.27 -44.60 2.15
CA ASN A 195 11.01 -43.93 1.88
C ASN A 195 10.51 -43.11 3.08
N LEU A 196 10.60 -43.66 4.31
CA LEU A 196 10.26 -42.94 5.55
C LEU A 196 11.15 -41.68 5.71
N ASN A 197 12.47 -41.83 5.56
CA ASN A 197 13.38 -40.67 5.64
C ASN A 197 13.07 -39.59 4.58
N THR A 198 12.58 -40.01 3.41
CA THR A 198 12.14 -39.09 2.36
C THR A 198 10.87 -38.33 2.78
N ASP A 199 9.90 -39.03 3.36
CA ASP A 199 8.65 -38.44 3.86
C ASP A 199 8.95 -37.45 5.01
N GLU A 200 9.83 -37.79 5.96
CA GLU A 200 10.31 -36.88 7.02
C GLU A 200 11.01 -35.64 6.45
N SER A 201 11.86 -35.82 5.45
CA SER A 201 12.53 -34.71 4.76
C SER A 201 11.52 -33.75 4.12
N ASN A 202 10.48 -34.26 3.45
CA ASN A 202 9.42 -33.48 2.84
C ASN A 202 8.60 -32.73 3.91
N ARG A 203 8.32 -33.37 5.04
CA ARG A 203 7.65 -32.74 6.20
C ARG A 203 8.46 -31.54 6.74
N ILE A 204 9.77 -31.72 6.94
CA ILE A 204 10.66 -30.64 7.44
C ILE A 204 10.65 -29.45 6.47
N LYS A 205 10.72 -29.70 5.17
CA LYS A 205 10.64 -28.63 4.15
C LYS A 205 9.28 -27.92 4.21
N GLN A 206 8.20 -28.67 4.32
CA GLN A 206 6.84 -28.12 4.39
C GLN A 206 6.61 -27.31 5.66
N GLU A 207 7.13 -27.73 6.79
CA GLU A 207 7.09 -26.98 8.05
C GLU A 207 7.79 -25.62 7.91
N ASN A 208 8.92 -25.57 7.22
CA ASN A 208 9.61 -24.31 6.94
C ASN A 208 8.79 -23.39 6.04
N VAL A 209 8.09 -23.93 5.03
CA VAL A 209 7.17 -23.14 4.18
C VAL A 209 6.08 -22.48 5.03
N VAL A 210 5.43 -23.25 5.91
CA VAL A 210 4.39 -22.73 6.81
C VAL A 210 4.95 -21.64 7.73
N LYS A 211 6.14 -21.84 8.33
CA LYS A 211 6.80 -20.84 9.19
C LYS A 211 7.06 -19.54 8.44
N ASN A 212 7.59 -19.61 7.21
CA ASN A 212 7.87 -18.43 6.40
C ASN A 212 6.59 -17.67 6.03
N LEU A 213 5.51 -18.37 5.69
CA LEU A 213 4.22 -17.73 5.41
C LEU A 213 3.62 -17.06 6.66
N LYS A 214 3.78 -17.67 7.87
CA LYS A 214 3.38 -17.02 9.12
C LYS A 214 4.15 -15.72 9.37
N ILE A 215 5.47 -15.71 9.09
CA ILE A 215 6.29 -14.48 9.17
C ILE A 215 5.77 -13.44 8.18
N THR A 216 5.43 -13.83 6.95
CA THR A 216 4.88 -12.93 5.94
C THR A 216 3.55 -12.33 6.42
N LEU A 217 2.65 -13.14 6.96
CA LEU A 217 1.39 -12.62 7.50
C LEU A 217 1.64 -11.68 8.69
N ASN A 218 2.52 -12.03 9.63
CA ASN A 218 2.87 -11.17 10.76
C ASN A 218 3.41 -9.81 10.30
N ASN A 219 4.20 -9.78 9.21
CA ASN A 219 4.68 -8.54 8.60
C ASN A 219 3.52 -7.69 8.05
N LEU A 220 2.56 -8.31 7.33
CA LEU A 220 1.37 -7.62 6.85
C LEU A 220 0.51 -7.07 7.98
N LEU A 221 0.44 -7.79 9.11
CA LEU A 221 -0.27 -7.39 10.32
C LEU A 221 0.52 -6.37 11.17
N ALA A 222 1.76 -6.07 10.81
CA ALA A 222 2.68 -5.20 11.55
C ALA A 222 2.78 -5.57 13.04
N ARG A 223 2.94 -6.87 13.33
CA ARG A 223 3.15 -7.42 14.68
C ARG A 223 4.48 -8.14 14.78
N GLU A 224 4.78 -8.74 15.93
CA GLU A 224 6.01 -9.50 16.13
C GLU A 224 6.15 -10.61 15.07
N LEU A 225 7.26 -10.61 14.31
CA LEU A 225 7.43 -11.46 13.12
C LEU A 225 7.43 -12.96 13.46
N GLN A 226 7.90 -13.34 14.66
CA GLN A 226 8.01 -14.72 15.09
C GLN A 226 6.83 -15.19 15.96
N ALA A 227 5.81 -14.33 16.17
CA ALA A 227 4.60 -14.72 16.89
C ALA A 227 3.96 -15.93 16.21
N ASP A 228 3.79 -17.02 16.95
CA ASP A 228 3.13 -18.22 16.43
C ASP A 228 1.62 -18.16 16.65
N PHE A 229 0.87 -18.68 15.69
CA PHE A 229 -0.58 -18.72 15.71
C PHE A 229 -1.10 -19.90 14.90
N GLN A 230 -2.34 -20.27 15.14
CA GLN A 230 -3.09 -21.24 14.33
C GLN A 230 -4.13 -20.52 13.48
N VAL A 231 -4.35 -21.00 12.26
CA VAL A 231 -5.43 -20.52 11.39
C VAL A 231 -6.60 -21.48 11.38
N VAL A 232 -7.80 -20.95 11.19
CA VAL A 232 -9.01 -21.75 10.96
C VAL A 232 -8.91 -22.40 9.59
N LYS A 233 -9.06 -23.73 9.52
CA LYS A 233 -8.86 -24.51 8.29
C LYS A 233 -10.03 -24.46 7.30
N ASP A 234 -11.11 -23.77 7.66
CA ASP A 234 -12.30 -23.67 6.82
C ASP A 234 -12.10 -22.61 5.72
N VAL A 235 -12.47 -22.97 4.49
CA VAL A 235 -12.41 -22.10 3.31
C VAL A 235 -13.82 -22.01 2.75
N ASN A 236 -14.50 -20.91 3.02
CA ASN A 236 -15.81 -20.63 2.46
C ASN A 236 -15.66 -19.81 1.17
N ILE A 237 -16.27 -20.25 0.08
CA ILE A 237 -16.22 -19.64 -1.24
C ILE A 237 -17.65 -19.28 -1.64
N ASP A 238 -17.86 -18.03 -2.06
CA ASP A 238 -19.14 -17.59 -2.60
C ASP A 238 -19.27 -18.10 -4.05
N GLU A 239 -20.21 -19.01 -4.32
CA GLU A 239 -20.42 -19.58 -5.65
C GLU A 239 -21.43 -18.78 -6.50
N THR A 240 -21.99 -17.70 -5.95
CA THR A 240 -23.14 -16.97 -6.53
C THR A 240 -22.75 -15.78 -7.42
N LEU A 241 -21.48 -15.43 -7.51
CA LEU A 241 -21.00 -14.28 -8.25
C LEU A 241 -21.37 -14.31 -9.72
N LYS A 242 -21.83 -13.15 -10.25
CA LYS A 242 -22.23 -12.98 -11.65
C LYS A 242 -21.41 -11.88 -12.31
N LEU A 243 -20.94 -12.14 -13.52
CA LEU A 243 -20.08 -11.21 -14.27
C LEU A 243 -20.72 -9.83 -14.46
N GLY A 244 -22.03 -9.76 -14.78
CA GLY A 244 -22.72 -8.50 -15.01
C GLY A 244 -22.73 -7.60 -13.77
N ASP A 245 -23.06 -8.19 -12.61
CA ASP A 245 -23.14 -7.48 -11.33
C ASP A 245 -21.74 -6.97 -10.88
N LEU A 246 -20.68 -7.75 -11.16
CA LEU A 246 -19.30 -7.38 -10.88
C LEU A 246 -18.85 -6.19 -11.73
N ILE A 247 -19.15 -6.19 -13.05
CA ILE A 247 -18.81 -5.07 -13.94
C ILE A 247 -19.55 -3.79 -13.52
N GLU A 248 -20.83 -3.89 -13.18
CA GLU A 248 -21.61 -2.74 -12.72
C GLU A 248 -21.06 -2.20 -11.40
N SER A 249 -20.76 -3.07 -10.45
CA SER A 249 -20.18 -2.68 -9.17
C SER A 249 -18.80 -2.03 -9.34
N ALA A 250 -17.95 -2.55 -10.22
CA ALA A 250 -16.64 -1.97 -10.51
C ALA A 250 -16.75 -0.56 -11.09
N LYS A 251 -17.66 -0.33 -12.04
CA LYS A 251 -17.89 1.01 -12.61
C LYS A 251 -18.27 2.05 -11.56
N ALA A 252 -18.93 1.62 -10.48
CA ALA A 252 -19.36 2.52 -9.41
C ALA A 252 -18.30 2.71 -8.32
N ASN A 253 -17.50 1.69 -8.00
CA ASN A 253 -16.73 1.67 -6.77
C ASN A 253 -15.21 1.43 -6.97
N ASN A 254 -14.76 1.05 -8.18
CA ASN A 254 -13.34 0.78 -8.39
C ASN A 254 -12.50 2.04 -8.16
N PRO A 255 -11.52 2.01 -7.25
CA PRO A 255 -10.72 3.19 -6.91
C PRO A 255 -9.94 3.77 -8.09
N ASP A 256 -9.45 2.94 -9.03
CA ASP A 256 -8.68 3.42 -10.18
C ASP A 256 -9.56 4.19 -11.17
N LEU A 257 -10.85 3.79 -11.35
CA LEU A 257 -11.83 4.54 -12.15
C LEU A 257 -12.19 5.88 -11.49
N ILE A 258 -12.29 5.91 -10.17
CA ILE A 258 -12.54 7.15 -9.43
C ILE A 258 -11.32 8.07 -9.54
N LEU A 259 -10.10 7.56 -9.37
CA LEU A 259 -8.86 8.33 -9.47
C LEU A 259 -8.67 8.97 -10.86
N ILE A 260 -8.92 8.23 -11.94
CA ILE A 260 -8.79 8.78 -13.28
C ILE A 260 -9.85 9.86 -13.57
N THR A 261 -11.04 9.72 -12.98
CA THR A 261 -12.10 10.76 -13.06
C THR A 261 -11.69 12.03 -12.30
N ILE A 262 -11.07 11.89 -11.13
CA ILE A 262 -10.50 13.02 -10.37
C ILE A 262 -9.39 13.69 -11.18
N ASN A 263 -8.49 12.92 -11.83
CA ASN A 263 -7.43 13.47 -12.69
C ASN A 263 -7.99 14.29 -13.87
N ARG A 264 -9.09 13.85 -14.48
CA ARG A 264 -9.82 14.65 -15.48
C ARG A 264 -10.33 15.97 -14.90
N ARG A 265 -10.90 15.93 -13.69
CA ARG A 265 -11.37 17.12 -12.99
C ARG A 265 -10.24 18.10 -12.68
N LEU A 266 -9.08 17.59 -12.26
CA LEU A 266 -7.88 18.40 -12.04
C LEU A 266 -7.42 19.08 -13.34
N ALA A 267 -7.46 18.39 -14.48
CA ALA A 267 -7.15 18.98 -15.78
C ALA A 267 -8.13 20.12 -16.18
N GLU A 268 -9.43 19.98 -15.87
CA GLU A 268 -10.42 21.05 -16.07
C GLU A 268 -10.13 22.27 -15.18
N LEU A 269 -9.74 22.06 -13.92
CA LEU A 269 -9.38 23.14 -13.00
C LEU A 269 -8.08 23.82 -13.41
N GLU A 270 -7.12 23.07 -13.94
CA GLU A 270 -5.90 23.63 -14.54
C GLU A 270 -6.24 24.54 -15.75
N GLU A 271 -7.14 24.10 -16.64
CA GLU A 271 -7.61 24.92 -17.75
C GLU A 271 -8.24 26.25 -17.28
N LYS A 272 -9.08 26.18 -16.22
CA LYS A 272 -9.67 27.38 -15.60
C LYS A 272 -8.61 28.30 -15.03
N THR A 273 -7.60 27.79 -14.37
CA THR A 273 -6.49 28.56 -13.82
C THR A 273 -5.67 29.21 -14.93
N ILE A 274 -5.42 28.51 -16.04
CA ILE A 274 -4.75 29.09 -17.22
C ILE A 274 -5.59 30.19 -17.84
N LYS A 275 -6.90 30.02 -17.98
CA LYS A 275 -7.80 31.02 -18.50
C LYS A 275 -7.88 32.28 -17.62
N ALA A 276 -7.71 32.16 -16.32
CA ALA A 276 -7.67 33.27 -15.38
C ALA A 276 -6.57 34.30 -15.74
N ASN A 277 -5.46 33.86 -16.32
CA ASN A 277 -4.35 34.72 -16.72
C ASN A 277 -4.71 35.71 -17.85
N ARG A 278 -5.92 35.62 -18.44
CA ARG A 278 -6.45 36.63 -19.37
C ARG A 278 -6.93 37.89 -18.68
N TYR A 279 -7.20 37.83 -17.40
CA TYR A 279 -7.72 38.92 -16.61
C TYR A 279 -6.60 39.64 -15.86
N PRO A 280 -6.81 40.90 -15.46
CA PRO A 280 -5.83 41.62 -14.69
C PRO A 280 -5.64 40.96 -13.29
N THR A 281 -4.43 41.02 -12.77
CA THR A 281 -4.16 40.73 -11.37
C THR A 281 -4.18 42.04 -10.60
N VAL A 282 -5.01 42.14 -9.56
CA VAL A 282 -5.08 43.30 -8.67
C VAL A 282 -4.53 42.94 -7.30
N ARG A 283 -3.51 43.69 -6.88
CA ARG A 283 -2.79 43.44 -5.60
C ARG A 283 -2.79 44.70 -4.75
N LEU A 284 -3.14 44.57 -3.51
CA LEU A 284 -2.92 45.57 -2.45
C LEU A 284 -1.52 45.35 -1.84
N ASN A 285 -0.79 46.46 -1.72
CA ASN A 285 0.51 46.49 -1.09
C ASN A 285 0.50 47.52 0.00
N GLY A 286 1.09 47.22 1.18
CA GLY A 286 1.24 48.15 2.26
C GLY A 286 2.49 47.82 3.04
N GLY A 287 3.06 48.81 3.75
CA GLY A 287 4.21 48.53 4.58
C GLY A 287 4.63 49.74 5.43
N TYR A 288 5.28 49.51 6.53
CA TYR A 288 5.96 50.52 7.31
C TYR A 288 7.45 50.22 7.34
N ASN A 289 8.22 51.12 6.69
CA ASN A 289 9.64 50.92 6.45
C ASN A 289 10.49 51.98 7.15
N PHE A 290 11.66 51.55 7.62
CA PHE A 290 12.74 52.38 8.11
C PHE A 290 13.89 52.24 7.10
N SER A 291 14.49 53.38 6.73
CA SER A 291 15.65 53.42 5.85
C SER A 291 16.69 54.36 6.44
N GLU A 292 17.89 53.88 6.63
CA GLU A 292 19.05 54.67 7.01
C GLU A 292 20.12 54.51 5.93
N SER A 293 20.70 55.57 5.48
CA SER A 293 21.79 55.53 4.50
C SER A 293 22.88 56.52 4.89
N GLU A 294 24.13 56.08 4.75
CA GLU A 294 25.34 56.91 4.88
C GLU A 294 26.12 56.84 3.58
N SER A 295 26.57 57.97 3.09
CA SER A 295 27.35 58.04 1.86
C SER A 295 28.53 59.00 2.08
N SER A 296 29.72 58.54 1.72
CA SER A 296 30.95 59.36 1.76
C SER A 296 31.01 60.34 0.60
N LEU A 297 30.17 60.18 -0.44
CA LEU A 297 30.15 61.02 -1.63
C LEU A 297 28.72 61.47 -1.92
N GLY A 298 28.45 62.78 -1.88
CA GLY A 298 27.12 63.33 -2.14
C GLY A 298 26.88 64.58 -1.29
N PHE A 299 25.75 65.24 -1.49
CA PHE A 299 25.30 66.42 -0.75
C PHE A 299 24.76 66.08 0.65
N VAL A 300 24.37 64.80 0.85
CA VAL A 300 23.83 64.31 2.12
C VAL A 300 24.70 63.18 2.63
N ALA A 301 25.41 63.42 3.75
CA ALA A 301 26.27 62.41 4.36
C ALA A 301 25.46 61.28 5.06
N GLN A 302 24.30 61.60 5.63
CA GLN A 302 23.41 60.67 6.29
C GLN A 302 21.95 61.03 6.01
N SER A 303 21.16 60.03 5.70
CA SER A 303 19.71 60.16 5.55
C SER A 303 18.99 59.09 6.39
N LYS A 304 17.98 59.49 7.13
CA LYS A 304 17.08 58.62 7.88
C LYS A 304 15.65 58.93 7.49
N SER A 305 14.93 57.90 7.05
CA SER A 305 13.51 58.03 6.73
C SER A 305 12.71 56.88 7.35
N ARG A 306 11.50 57.17 7.71
CA ARG A 306 10.51 56.19 8.18
C ARG A 306 9.13 56.57 7.67
N GLY A 307 8.33 55.62 7.29
CA GLY A 307 7.01 55.96 6.81
C GLY A 307 6.15 54.78 6.43
N LEU A 308 4.86 55.05 6.33
CA LEU A 308 3.85 54.15 5.81
C LEU A 308 3.80 54.28 4.29
N THR A 309 3.88 53.16 3.58
CA THR A 309 3.61 53.08 2.14
C THR A 309 2.39 52.22 1.93
N TYR A 310 1.49 52.60 1.06
CA TYR A 310 0.34 51.79 0.64
C TYR A 310 0.00 52.09 -0.82
N GLY A 311 -0.53 51.08 -1.48
CA GLY A 311 -0.89 51.22 -2.90
C GLY A 311 -1.65 50.03 -3.41
N VAL A 312 -2.22 50.22 -4.60
CA VAL A 312 -2.88 49.20 -5.41
C VAL A 312 -2.09 49.03 -6.70
N THR A 313 -1.75 47.80 -7.01
CA THR A 313 -1.11 47.48 -8.29
C THR A 313 -2.08 46.62 -9.13
N ALA A 314 -2.40 47.05 -10.32
CA ALA A 314 -3.12 46.28 -11.31
C ALA A 314 -2.19 45.98 -12.47
N SER A 315 -2.01 44.70 -12.83
CA SER A 315 -1.20 44.28 -13.98
C SER A 315 -2.00 43.42 -14.91
N LEU A 316 -1.93 43.70 -16.20
CA LEU A 316 -2.54 42.91 -17.26
C LEU A 316 -1.51 42.64 -18.35
N ASN A 317 -1.36 41.40 -18.73
CA ASN A 317 -0.52 41.04 -19.87
C ASN A 317 -1.29 41.23 -21.18
N ILE A 318 -0.99 42.31 -21.91
CA ILE A 318 -1.71 42.66 -23.13
C ILE A 318 -1.28 41.78 -24.32
N PHE A 319 0.01 41.46 -24.40
CA PHE A 319 0.57 40.62 -25.45
C PHE A 319 1.74 39.81 -24.91
N ASP A 320 1.69 38.50 -25.08
CA ASP A 320 2.66 37.51 -24.58
C ASP A 320 3.26 36.64 -25.69
N GLY A 321 3.21 37.08 -26.94
CA GLY A 321 3.69 36.27 -28.07
C GLY A 321 2.78 35.06 -28.36
N PHE A 322 1.48 35.16 -28.11
CA PHE A 322 0.47 34.08 -28.26
C PHE A 322 0.64 32.90 -27.29
N ASN A 323 1.47 33.02 -26.26
CA ASN A 323 1.69 31.96 -25.27
C ASN A 323 0.40 31.57 -24.53
N GLN A 324 -0.44 32.56 -24.18
CA GLN A 324 -1.72 32.29 -23.52
C GLN A 324 -2.63 31.38 -24.38
N ARG A 325 -2.76 31.69 -25.70
CA ARG A 325 -3.54 30.84 -26.61
C ARG A 325 -2.99 29.45 -26.77
N ARG A 326 -1.63 29.31 -26.80
CA ARG A 326 -0.97 28.03 -26.86
C ARG A 326 -1.26 27.23 -25.58
N ASN A 327 -1.11 27.82 -24.39
CA ASN A 327 -1.32 27.18 -23.12
C ASN A 327 -2.76 26.69 -22.94
N GLU A 328 -3.75 27.47 -23.37
CA GLU A 328 -5.15 27.06 -23.36
C GLU A 328 -5.43 25.87 -24.28
N ARG A 329 -4.82 25.88 -25.49
CA ARG A 329 -4.95 24.71 -26.39
C ARG A 329 -4.31 23.47 -25.78
N ILE A 330 -3.15 23.59 -25.13
CA ILE A 330 -2.49 22.50 -24.43
C ILE A 330 -3.40 21.99 -23.30
N ALA A 331 -4.00 22.87 -22.51
CA ALA A 331 -4.91 22.48 -21.43
C ALA A 331 -6.14 21.71 -21.96
N LYS A 332 -6.73 22.14 -23.09
CA LYS A 332 -7.80 21.37 -23.73
C LYS A 332 -7.35 19.99 -24.17
N LEU A 333 -6.17 19.87 -24.80
CA LEU A 333 -5.62 18.56 -25.17
C LEU A 333 -5.32 17.67 -23.96
N ARG A 334 -5.03 18.24 -22.79
CA ARG A 334 -4.89 17.48 -21.54
C ARG A 334 -6.23 16.92 -21.06
N ILE A 335 -7.32 17.67 -21.22
CA ILE A 335 -8.67 17.18 -20.91
C ILE A 335 -9.04 16.06 -21.89
N ASP A 336 -8.86 16.26 -23.20
CA ASP A 336 -9.12 15.23 -24.22
C ASP A 336 -8.30 13.95 -23.94
N LYS A 337 -7.02 14.13 -23.53
CA LYS A 337 -6.18 12.99 -23.09
C LYS A 337 -6.75 12.28 -21.88
N ALA A 338 -7.25 13.03 -20.89
CA ALA A 338 -7.86 12.42 -19.69
C ALA A 338 -9.13 11.64 -20.04
N ASP A 339 -9.96 12.12 -20.98
CA ASP A 339 -11.14 11.40 -21.47
C ASP A 339 -10.75 10.09 -22.16
N LEU A 340 -9.69 10.08 -22.96
CA LEU A 340 -9.16 8.84 -23.55
C LEU A 340 -8.62 7.87 -22.49
N GLN A 341 -7.97 8.39 -21.45
CA GLN A 341 -7.48 7.57 -20.34
C GLN A 341 -8.64 6.94 -19.55
N ILE A 342 -9.75 7.65 -19.33
CA ILE A 342 -10.95 7.09 -18.70
C ILE A 342 -11.48 5.92 -19.54
N ASN A 343 -11.61 6.08 -20.86
CA ASN A 343 -12.09 5.03 -21.74
C ASN A 343 -11.15 3.82 -21.74
N GLN A 344 -9.84 4.06 -21.77
CA GLN A 344 -8.83 3.01 -21.72
C GLN A 344 -8.90 2.24 -20.40
N THR A 345 -8.98 2.94 -19.25
CA THR A 345 -9.05 2.31 -17.92
C THR A 345 -10.34 1.52 -17.75
N ASN A 346 -11.48 2.04 -18.24
CA ASN A 346 -12.75 1.29 -18.24
C ASN A 346 -12.63 -0.03 -18.99
N LEU A 347 -12.09 0.00 -20.23
CA LEU A 347 -11.90 -1.22 -21.02
C LEU A 347 -10.92 -2.20 -20.35
N GLN A 348 -9.86 -1.69 -19.75
CA GLN A 348 -8.87 -2.51 -19.03
C GLN A 348 -9.53 -3.21 -17.84
N ILE A 349 -10.26 -2.51 -16.99
CA ILE A 349 -10.92 -3.08 -15.81
C ILE A 349 -12.01 -4.07 -16.21
N GLU A 350 -12.81 -3.78 -17.24
CA GLU A 350 -13.78 -4.76 -17.77
C GLU A 350 -13.07 -6.05 -18.25
N SER A 351 -11.93 -5.92 -18.93
CA SER A 351 -11.12 -7.07 -19.37
C SER A 351 -10.55 -7.86 -18.19
N GLU A 352 -10.00 -7.17 -17.19
CA GLU A 352 -9.44 -7.81 -15.98
C GLU A 352 -10.53 -8.57 -15.21
N ILE A 353 -11.71 -7.97 -15.02
CA ILE A 353 -12.84 -8.64 -14.37
C ILE A 353 -13.31 -9.86 -15.16
N ALA A 354 -13.41 -9.75 -16.48
CA ALA A 354 -13.83 -10.87 -17.33
C ALA A 354 -12.82 -12.03 -17.26
N GLN A 355 -11.52 -11.73 -17.27
CA GLN A 355 -10.47 -12.73 -17.15
C GLN A 355 -10.48 -13.37 -15.75
N ALA A 356 -10.52 -12.55 -14.68
CA ALA A 356 -10.58 -13.04 -13.31
C ALA A 356 -11.84 -13.91 -13.07
N TYR A 357 -12.98 -13.52 -13.64
CA TYR A 357 -14.21 -14.29 -13.54
C TYR A 357 -14.11 -15.66 -14.25
N ASN A 358 -13.47 -15.73 -15.42
CA ASN A 358 -13.22 -16.99 -16.10
C ASN A 358 -12.32 -17.91 -15.26
N VAL A 359 -11.27 -17.36 -14.64
CA VAL A 359 -10.39 -18.09 -13.71
C VAL A 359 -11.19 -18.59 -12.50
N TYR A 360 -12.00 -17.72 -11.89
CA TYR A 360 -12.86 -18.08 -10.77
C TYR A 360 -13.82 -19.25 -11.12
N LYS A 361 -14.52 -19.18 -12.25
CA LYS A 361 -15.41 -20.27 -12.70
C LYS A 361 -14.66 -21.57 -12.96
N THR A 362 -13.47 -21.49 -13.53
CA THR A 362 -12.61 -22.66 -13.75
C THR A 362 -12.18 -23.28 -12.42
N ASN A 363 -11.77 -22.45 -11.46
CA ASN A 363 -11.33 -22.91 -10.14
C ASN A 363 -12.49 -23.56 -9.36
N LEU A 364 -13.71 -23.05 -9.44
CA LEU A 364 -14.89 -23.70 -8.86
C LEU A 364 -15.12 -25.10 -9.43
N ALA A 365 -15.02 -25.27 -10.75
CA ALA A 365 -15.14 -26.58 -11.38
C ALA A 365 -14.01 -27.54 -10.96
N LEU A 366 -12.78 -27.02 -10.81
CA LEU A 366 -11.63 -27.79 -10.33
C LEU A 366 -11.81 -28.23 -8.87
N VAL A 367 -12.36 -27.41 -7.99
CA VAL A 367 -12.66 -27.79 -6.60
C VAL A 367 -13.52 -29.04 -6.57
N GLN A 368 -14.62 -29.07 -7.33
CA GLN A 368 -15.55 -30.21 -7.37
C GLN A 368 -14.88 -31.48 -7.94
N LEU A 369 -14.00 -31.34 -8.94
CA LEU A 369 -13.28 -32.46 -9.54
C LEU A 369 -12.23 -33.03 -8.61
N GLU A 370 -11.39 -32.14 -8.02
CA GLU A 370 -10.28 -32.56 -7.15
C GLU A 370 -10.77 -33.08 -5.80
N GLU A 371 -11.93 -32.66 -5.31
CA GLU A 371 -12.58 -33.26 -4.14
C GLU A 371 -12.89 -34.75 -4.39
N LYS A 372 -13.48 -35.07 -5.55
CA LYS A 372 -13.75 -36.48 -5.94
C LYS A 372 -12.44 -37.27 -6.09
N ASN A 373 -11.42 -36.66 -6.69
CA ASN A 373 -10.12 -37.30 -6.88
C ASN A 373 -9.46 -37.60 -5.53
N GLU A 374 -9.51 -36.66 -4.55
CA GLU A 374 -9.00 -36.86 -3.21
C GLU A 374 -9.71 -38.01 -2.50
N GLN A 375 -11.04 -38.08 -2.57
CA GLN A 375 -11.83 -39.15 -1.96
C GLN A 375 -11.47 -40.52 -2.56
N ILE A 376 -11.33 -40.62 -3.89
CA ILE A 376 -10.94 -41.86 -4.58
C ILE A 376 -9.51 -42.26 -4.18
N ALA A 377 -8.57 -41.30 -4.15
CA ALA A 377 -7.18 -41.57 -3.79
C ALA A 377 -7.05 -42.04 -2.33
N ARG A 378 -7.83 -41.45 -1.41
CA ARG A 378 -7.93 -41.85 0.00
C ARG A 378 -8.45 -43.29 0.13
N GLN A 379 -9.52 -43.65 -0.58
CA GLN A 379 -10.05 -45.00 -0.59
C GLN A 379 -9.02 -45.99 -1.15
N ASN A 380 -8.35 -45.64 -2.24
CA ASN A 380 -7.31 -46.46 -2.84
C ASN A 380 -6.15 -46.71 -1.85
N LEU A 381 -5.66 -45.69 -1.18
CA LEU A 381 -4.62 -45.82 -0.18
C LEU A 381 -5.02 -46.75 0.97
N ASN A 382 -6.25 -46.61 1.48
CA ASN A 382 -6.75 -47.47 2.56
C ASN A 382 -6.83 -48.95 2.14
N ILE A 383 -7.39 -49.24 0.95
CA ILE A 383 -7.46 -50.60 0.41
C ILE A 383 -6.05 -51.18 0.20
N THR A 384 -5.14 -50.37 -0.33
CA THR A 384 -3.77 -50.74 -0.63
C THR A 384 -3.00 -51.05 0.66
N LEU A 385 -3.22 -50.26 1.75
CA LEU A 385 -2.64 -50.50 3.06
C LEU A 385 -3.06 -51.85 3.62
N GLU A 386 -4.34 -52.20 3.59
CA GLU A 386 -4.83 -53.47 4.08
C GLU A 386 -4.27 -54.67 3.26
N LYS A 387 -4.21 -54.53 1.93
CA LYS A 387 -3.58 -55.56 1.06
C LYS A 387 -2.08 -55.74 1.35
N TYR A 388 -1.36 -54.63 1.62
CA TYR A 388 0.05 -54.66 2.00
C TYR A 388 0.25 -55.38 3.32
N LYS A 389 -0.60 -55.14 4.34
CA LYS A 389 -0.54 -55.80 5.66
C LYS A 389 -0.67 -57.31 5.55
N ILE A 390 -1.57 -57.81 4.72
CA ILE A 390 -1.75 -59.25 4.52
C ILE A 390 -0.75 -59.88 3.52
N GLY A 391 0.12 -59.02 2.91
CA GLY A 391 1.21 -59.50 2.05
C GLY A 391 0.81 -59.82 0.61
N THR A 392 -0.33 -59.37 0.15
CA THR A 392 -0.84 -59.60 -1.25
C THR A 392 -0.45 -58.46 -2.19
N LEU A 393 0.22 -57.44 -1.72
CA LEU A 393 0.63 -56.28 -2.51
C LEU A 393 2.13 -55.97 -2.30
N SER A 394 2.78 -55.49 -3.37
CA SER A 394 4.20 -55.08 -3.30
C SER A 394 4.40 -53.73 -2.61
N ALA A 395 5.63 -53.55 -2.10
CA ALA A 395 6.02 -52.27 -1.47
C ALA A 395 6.00 -51.06 -2.44
N VAL A 396 6.21 -51.32 -3.73
CA VAL A 396 6.18 -50.29 -4.79
C VAL A 396 4.75 -49.82 -5.06
N GLU A 397 3.84 -50.77 -5.31
CA GLU A 397 2.42 -50.43 -5.54
C GLU A 397 1.80 -49.65 -4.35
N PHE A 398 2.21 -49.98 -3.12
CA PHE A 398 1.79 -49.19 -1.95
C PHE A 398 2.34 -47.78 -2.02
N ARG A 399 3.63 -47.59 -2.34
CA ARG A 399 4.25 -46.26 -2.44
C ARG A 399 3.55 -45.41 -3.50
N ASP A 400 3.21 -45.97 -4.66
CA ASP A 400 2.48 -45.28 -5.71
C ASP A 400 1.10 -44.79 -5.23
N ALA A 401 0.37 -45.62 -4.48
CA ALA A 401 -0.92 -45.24 -3.91
C ALA A 401 -0.79 -44.12 -2.85
N GLN A 402 0.27 -44.15 -2.02
CA GLN A 402 0.59 -43.15 -1.01
C GLN A 402 0.93 -41.79 -1.68
N GLU A 403 1.78 -41.78 -2.70
CA GLU A 403 2.15 -40.58 -3.46
C GLU A 403 0.95 -40.01 -4.20
N ASN A 404 0.12 -40.87 -4.83
CA ASN A 404 -1.10 -40.44 -5.49
C ASN A 404 -2.08 -39.76 -4.52
N PHE A 405 -2.19 -40.26 -3.28
CA PHE A 405 -3.01 -39.63 -2.24
C PHE A 405 -2.48 -38.25 -1.82
N ILE A 406 -1.17 -38.14 -1.53
CA ILE A 406 -0.57 -36.84 -1.16
C ILE A 406 -0.74 -35.82 -2.29
N ASN A 407 -0.52 -36.24 -3.54
CA ASN A 407 -0.71 -35.38 -4.71
C ASN A 407 -2.18 -34.96 -4.87
N ALA A 408 -3.14 -35.86 -4.64
CA ALA A 408 -4.56 -35.54 -4.70
C ALA A 408 -4.97 -34.54 -3.60
N VAL A 409 -4.51 -34.72 -2.37
CA VAL A 409 -4.71 -33.77 -1.26
C VAL A 409 -4.11 -32.40 -1.59
N SER A 410 -2.90 -32.37 -2.15
CA SER A 410 -2.24 -31.13 -2.56
C SER A 410 -3.07 -30.39 -3.63
N ARG A 411 -3.50 -31.09 -4.69
CA ARG A 411 -4.32 -30.48 -5.76
C ARG A 411 -5.67 -29.98 -5.24
N PHE A 412 -6.35 -30.75 -4.38
CA PHE A 412 -7.63 -30.33 -3.81
C PHE A 412 -7.49 -29.07 -2.94
N ASN A 413 -6.50 -29.03 -2.03
CA ASN A 413 -6.26 -27.85 -1.21
C ASN A 413 -5.88 -26.63 -2.07
N SER A 414 -5.03 -26.84 -3.08
CA SER A 414 -4.65 -25.79 -4.04
C SER A 414 -5.86 -25.27 -4.82
N ALA A 415 -6.73 -26.16 -5.32
CA ALA A 415 -7.95 -25.75 -6.03
C ALA A 415 -8.88 -24.91 -5.14
N LYS A 416 -9.09 -25.30 -3.87
CA LYS A 416 -9.87 -24.52 -2.90
C LYS A 416 -9.26 -23.12 -2.65
N THR A 417 -7.96 -23.08 -2.43
CA THR A 417 -7.26 -21.81 -2.21
C THR A 417 -7.33 -20.93 -3.45
N GLN A 418 -7.06 -21.47 -4.65
CA GLN A 418 -7.12 -20.69 -5.90
C GLN A 418 -8.54 -20.16 -6.20
N ALA A 419 -9.58 -20.94 -5.87
CA ALA A 419 -10.96 -20.48 -5.99
C ALA A 419 -11.21 -19.28 -5.04
N LYS A 420 -10.76 -19.35 -3.79
CA LYS A 420 -10.88 -18.23 -2.83
C LYS A 420 -10.03 -17.02 -3.23
N LEU A 421 -8.83 -17.22 -3.74
CA LEU A 421 -7.98 -16.11 -4.22
C LEU A 421 -8.58 -15.43 -5.45
N SER A 422 -9.17 -16.19 -6.38
CA SER A 422 -9.87 -15.60 -7.54
C SER A 422 -11.15 -14.84 -7.15
N GLU A 423 -11.90 -15.32 -6.15
CA GLU A 423 -12.99 -14.57 -5.53
C GLU A 423 -12.47 -13.25 -4.90
N THR A 424 -11.41 -13.33 -4.09
CA THR A 424 -10.81 -12.16 -3.43
C THR A 424 -10.33 -11.12 -4.46
N LEU A 425 -9.70 -11.56 -5.55
CA LEU A 425 -9.29 -10.68 -6.65
C LEU A 425 -10.50 -9.98 -7.31
N LEU A 426 -11.61 -10.69 -7.52
CA LEU A 426 -12.84 -10.08 -8.03
C LEU A 426 -13.39 -9.02 -7.08
N MET A 427 -13.36 -9.27 -5.77
CA MET A 427 -13.77 -8.29 -4.74
C MET A 427 -12.85 -7.08 -4.71
N GLU A 428 -11.53 -7.28 -4.87
CA GLU A 428 -10.56 -6.18 -5.00
C GLU A 428 -10.86 -5.33 -6.24
N LEU A 429 -11.07 -5.95 -7.40
CA LEU A 429 -11.38 -5.24 -8.66
C LEU A 429 -12.68 -4.44 -8.62
N ILE A 430 -13.67 -4.87 -7.85
CA ILE A 430 -14.89 -4.08 -7.65
C ILE A 430 -14.76 -3.00 -6.55
N GLY A 431 -13.61 -2.93 -5.87
CA GLY A 431 -13.36 -1.95 -4.80
C GLY A 431 -14.13 -2.19 -3.51
N LYS A 432 -14.68 -3.40 -3.32
CA LYS A 432 -15.44 -3.82 -2.13
C LYS A 432 -14.90 -5.17 -1.66
N ILE A 433 -14.30 -5.20 -0.48
CA ILE A 433 -14.03 -6.44 0.23
C ILE A 433 -15.02 -6.52 1.38
N GLU A 434 -16.07 -7.31 1.18
CA GLU A 434 -17.02 -7.68 2.24
C GLU A 434 -16.43 -8.83 3.06
N LEU A 435 -16.57 -8.76 4.40
CA LEU A 435 -15.99 -9.68 5.39
C LEU A 435 -16.96 -10.74 5.86
#